data_ef3ca7dc76d5b49ac080b310d5b28ccd
#
_entry.id   ef3ca7dc76d5b49ac080b310d5b28ccd
#
_cell.length_a   1.000
_cell.length_b   1.000
_cell.length_c   1.000
_cell.angle_alpha   90.00
_cell.angle_beta   90.00
_cell.angle_gamma   90.00
#
_symmetry.space_group_name_H-M   'P 1'
#
loop_
_entity.id
_entity.type
_entity.pdbx_description
1 polymer ?
#
loop_
_entity_poly.entity_id
_entity_poly.type
_entity_poly.pdbx_seq_one_letter_code
_entity_poly.pdbx_strand_id
1 'polypeptide(L)'
;LENMNLRGDVNFYGHEYSSTRSNGKVYKGYLGVLRHGTPGFLLEGYFHTYQPARHRALNKDYCYQQGVRLARGICNYFGLKPEKTGYIMGTIKDMHAKMKHVLYHYAPGTSDQWVPLNGAKIHLLKNGAVVDTYQVDTLYNGIFVFKNLEPGDYVPA
;
A
#
# COMPACT_ATOMS: atom_id res chain seq x y z
N LEU A 1 -9.37 8.92 -2.76
CA LEU A 1 -8.15 8.09 -2.49
C LEU A 1 -7.68 8.35 -1.07
N GLU A 2 -8.61 8.21 -0.12
CA GLU A 2 -8.33 8.37 1.30
C GLU A 2 -7.22 7.39 1.70
N ASN A 3 -6.16 7.93 2.27
CA ASN A 3 -5.04 7.22 2.89
C ASN A 3 -4.10 6.42 1.95
N MET A 4 -4.13 6.61 0.68
CA MET A 4 -2.94 6.35 -0.11
C MET A 4 -2.03 7.56 0.06
N ASN A 5 -0.81 7.33 0.56
CA ASN A 5 0.22 8.37 0.59
C ASN A 5 0.70 8.58 -0.84
N LEU A 6 -0.17 9.18 -1.64
CA LEU A 6 0.13 9.56 -2.98
C LEU A 6 1.03 10.78 -2.85
N ARG A 7 2.25 10.68 -3.27
CA ARG A 7 3.03 11.88 -3.59
C ARG A 7 2.19 12.71 -4.54
N GLY A 8 2.21 14.01 -4.36
CA GLY A 8 1.34 14.95 -5.05
C GLY A 8 1.44 15.04 -6.56
N ASP A 9 1.97 14.03 -7.23
CA ASP A 9 2.18 13.97 -8.66
C ASP A 9 1.07 13.23 -9.41
N VAL A 10 -0.05 13.07 -8.76
CA VAL A 10 -1.20 12.29 -9.25
C VAL A 10 -1.77 12.81 -10.57
N ASN A 11 -1.46 14.06 -10.92
CA ASN A 11 -2.17 14.73 -11.99
C ASN A 11 -1.36 14.96 -13.24
N PHE A 12 -0.11 14.53 -13.27
CA PHE A 12 0.80 15.31 -14.08
C PHE A 12 1.27 14.70 -15.35
N TYR A 13 1.14 13.41 -15.52
CA TYR A 13 1.71 12.77 -16.68
C TYR A 13 0.70 12.48 -17.77
N GLY A 14 -0.55 12.88 -17.58
CA GLY A 14 -1.64 12.51 -18.47
C GLY A 14 -1.57 13.15 -19.84
N HIS A 15 -1.93 14.38 -19.95
CA HIS A 15 -2.08 15.02 -21.26
C HIS A 15 -1.13 16.16 -21.53
N GLU A 16 -0.37 16.63 -20.57
CA GLU A 16 0.51 17.78 -20.74
C GLU A 16 1.96 17.40 -21.02
N TYR A 17 2.36 16.19 -20.65
CA TYR A 17 3.71 15.74 -20.94
C TYR A 17 3.88 15.42 -22.41
N SER A 18 4.69 16.18 -23.10
CA SER A 18 5.10 15.91 -24.48
C SER A 18 6.59 15.64 -24.53
N SER A 19 6.99 14.62 -25.29
CA SER A 19 8.39 14.36 -25.61
C SER A 19 8.60 14.35 -27.13
N THR A 20 9.70 14.95 -27.56
CA THR A 20 10.13 14.87 -28.96
C THR A 20 11.18 13.76 -29.07
N ARG A 21 10.92 12.76 -29.90
CA ARG A 21 11.91 11.71 -30.18
C ARG A 21 12.94 12.21 -31.19
N SER A 22 14.05 11.48 -31.32
CA SER A 22 15.14 11.78 -32.25
C SER A 22 14.70 11.89 -33.72
N ASN A 23 13.55 11.35 -34.08
CA ASN A 23 12.95 11.47 -35.42
C ASN A 23 12.06 12.73 -35.59
N GLY A 24 12.08 13.67 -34.65
CA GLY A 24 11.30 14.90 -34.69
C GLY A 24 9.80 14.73 -34.37
N LYS A 25 9.31 13.52 -34.12
CA LYS A 25 7.91 13.30 -33.76
C LYS A 25 7.64 13.66 -32.32
N VAL A 26 6.62 14.47 -32.11
CA VAL A 26 6.12 14.84 -30.79
C VAL A 26 5.13 13.80 -30.31
N TYR A 27 5.37 13.24 -29.15
CA TYR A 27 4.47 12.32 -28.47
C TYR A 27 3.83 13.02 -27.27
N LYS A 28 2.52 13.11 -27.29
CA LYS A 28 1.75 13.61 -26.14
C LYS A 28 1.45 12.46 -25.19
N GLY A 29 1.62 12.71 -23.91
CA GLY A 29 1.45 11.72 -22.86
C GLY A 29 2.68 10.83 -22.67
N TYR A 30 3.06 10.62 -21.40
CA TYR A 30 4.26 9.85 -21.05
C TYR A 30 4.08 8.35 -21.30
N LEU A 31 2.91 7.83 -21.00
CA LEU A 31 2.59 6.40 -21.09
C LEU A 31 1.41 6.17 -22.03
N GLY A 32 1.46 5.10 -22.81
CA GLY A 32 0.42 4.77 -23.79
C GLY A 32 -0.97 4.64 -23.17
N VAL A 33 -1.05 4.08 -21.96
CA VAL A 33 -2.29 3.91 -21.18
C VAL A 33 -3.00 5.24 -20.85
N LEU A 34 -2.27 6.35 -20.81
CA LEU A 34 -2.82 7.67 -20.51
C LEU A 34 -3.24 8.46 -21.77
N ARG A 35 -3.13 7.86 -22.96
CA ARG A 35 -3.46 8.50 -24.24
C ARG A 35 -4.84 8.19 -24.78
N HIS A 36 -5.61 7.40 -24.04
CA HIS A 36 -6.97 7.04 -24.44
C HIS A 36 -7.93 8.17 -24.06
N GLY A 37 -8.97 8.36 -24.87
CA GLY A 37 -10.03 9.34 -24.62
C GLY A 37 -10.97 8.96 -23.45
N THR A 38 -10.66 7.90 -22.73
CA THR A 38 -11.37 7.46 -21.54
C THR A 38 -10.61 7.81 -20.27
N PRO A 39 -11.29 8.07 -19.16
CA PRO A 39 -10.64 8.23 -17.87
C PRO A 39 -9.75 7.04 -17.55
N GLY A 40 -8.50 7.31 -17.22
CA GLY A 40 -7.52 6.26 -16.92
C GLY A 40 -6.40 6.80 -16.03
N PHE A 41 -5.72 5.90 -15.33
CA PHE A 41 -4.54 6.22 -14.56
C PHE A 41 -3.57 5.05 -14.57
N LEU A 42 -2.30 5.34 -14.32
CA LEU A 42 -1.29 4.34 -14.05
C LEU A 42 -1.08 4.26 -12.54
N LEU A 43 -1.17 3.05 -12.01
CA LEU A 43 -0.84 2.77 -10.62
C LEU A 43 0.54 2.13 -10.54
N GLU A 44 1.47 2.79 -9.86
CA GLU A 44 2.76 2.23 -9.49
C GLU A 44 2.74 1.93 -7.99
N GLY A 45 2.60 0.65 -7.62
CA GLY A 45 2.40 0.24 -6.23
C GLY A 45 3.67 0.35 -5.39
N TYR A 46 4.85 0.06 -5.97
CA TYR A 46 6.14 0.15 -5.31
C TYR A 46 7.29 -0.07 -6.30
N PHE A 47 8.50 0.30 -5.87
CA PHE A 47 9.73 -0.09 -6.57
C PHE A 47 10.15 -1.49 -6.14
N HIS A 48 10.17 -2.44 -7.06
CA HIS A 48 10.58 -3.83 -6.77
C HIS A 48 12.06 -3.97 -6.38
N THR A 49 12.87 -2.94 -6.64
CA THR A 49 14.26 -2.85 -6.15
C THR A 49 14.36 -2.40 -4.70
N TYR A 50 13.25 -1.90 -4.10
CA TYR A 50 13.20 -1.52 -2.69
C TYR A 50 12.74 -2.70 -1.84
N GLN A 51 13.68 -3.38 -1.19
CA GLN A 51 13.44 -4.64 -0.48
C GLN A 51 12.31 -4.57 0.56
N PRO A 52 12.18 -3.54 1.40
CA PRO A 52 11.06 -3.48 2.34
C PRO A 52 9.69 -3.53 1.66
N ALA A 53 9.55 -2.87 0.51
CA ALA A 53 8.30 -2.92 -0.26
C ALA A 53 8.05 -4.30 -0.88
N ARG A 54 9.11 -4.97 -1.38
CA ARG A 54 9.00 -6.36 -1.87
C ARG A 54 8.51 -7.30 -0.77
N HIS A 55 9.08 -7.20 0.44
CA HIS A 55 8.66 -8.04 1.57
C HIS A 55 7.18 -7.80 1.92
N ARG A 56 6.72 -6.55 1.90
CA ARG A 56 5.29 -6.22 2.06
C ARG A 56 4.42 -6.83 0.96
N ALA A 57 4.89 -6.79 -0.28
CA ALA A 57 4.16 -7.35 -1.43
C ALA A 57 4.05 -8.89 -1.42
N LEU A 58 4.83 -9.59 -0.59
CA LEU A 58 4.66 -11.03 -0.37
C LEU A 58 3.48 -11.35 0.56
N ASN A 59 2.99 -10.38 1.33
CA ASN A 59 1.85 -10.59 2.21
C ASN A 59 0.55 -10.44 1.41
N LYS A 60 -0.21 -11.54 1.32
CA LYS A 60 -1.45 -11.60 0.54
C LYS A 60 -2.54 -10.63 1.04
N ASP A 61 -2.63 -10.43 2.34
CA ASP A 61 -3.64 -9.56 2.94
C ASP A 61 -3.32 -8.09 2.71
N TYR A 62 -2.03 -7.74 2.69
CA TYR A 62 -1.57 -6.42 2.27
C TYR A 62 -1.95 -6.13 0.82
N CYS A 63 -1.67 -7.07 -0.10
CA CYS A 63 -2.03 -6.93 -1.51
C CYS A 63 -3.55 -6.84 -1.70
N TYR A 64 -4.31 -7.66 -0.98
CA TYR A 64 -5.77 -7.60 -1.00
C TYR A 64 -6.29 -6.23 -0.57
N GLN A 65 -5.75 -5.65 0.51
CA GLN A 65 -6.16 -4.32 0.97
C GLN A 65 -5.78 -3.21 -0.01
N GLN A 66 -4.68 -3.34 -0.72
CA GLN A 66 -4.37 -2.41 -1.82
C GLN A 66 -5.45 -2.47 -2.92
N GLY A 67 -5.88 -3.68 -3.30
CA GLY A 67 -6.99 -3.86 -4.24
C GLY A 67 -8.30 -3.25 -3.76
N VAL A 68 -8.66 -3.46 -2.50
CA VAL A 68 -9.87 -2.85 -1.88
C VAL A 68 -9.82 -1.33 -1.92
N ARG A 69 -8.67 -0.72 -1.60
CA ARG A 69 -8.50 0.74 -1.66
C ARG A 69 -8.65 1.27 -3.08
N LEU A 70 -8.08 0.56 -4.05
CA LEU A 70 -8.22 0.91 -5.46
C LEU A 70 -9.68 0.82 -5.92
N ALA A 71 -10.36 -0.27 -5.60
CA ALA A 71 -11.77 -0.46 -5.90
C ALA A 71 -12.65 0.65 -5.29
N ARG A 72 -12.40 1.02 -4.03
CA ARG A 72 -13.10 2.15 -3.38
C ARG A 72 -12.83 3.48 -4.09
N GLY A 73 -11.59 3.71 -4.53
CA GLY A 73 -11.24 4.90 -5.31
C GLY A 73 -12.00 4.96 -6.64
N ILE A 74 -12.12 3.84 -7.34
CA ILE A 74 -12.88 3.71 -8.58
C ILE A 74 -14.39 3.93 -8.31
N CYS A 75 -14.94 3.29 -7.27
CA CYS A 75 -16.34 3.50 -6.88
C CYS A 75 -16.63 4.99 -6.60
N ASN A 76 -15.76 5.64 -5.82
CA ASN A 76 -15.93 7.06 -5.53
C ASN A 76 -15.88 7.93 -6.79
N TYR A 77 -14.98 7.63 -7.72
CA TYR A 77 -14.88 8.36 -8.99
C TYR A 77 -16.17 8.26 -9.82
N PHE A 78 -16.80 7.09 -9.84
CA PHE A 78 -18.06 6.87 -10.56
C PHE A 78 -19.33 7.17 -9.73
N GLY A 79 -19.20 7.72 -8.53
CA GLY A 79 -20.34 7.99 -7.65
C GLY A 79 -21.03 6.75 -7.11
N LEU A 80 -20.37 5.59 -7.17
CA LEU A 80 -20.86 4.34 -6.61
C LEU A 80 -20.60 4.31 -5.10
N LYS A 81 -21.47 3.62 -4.35
CA LYS A 81 -21.28 3.45 -2.91
C LYS A 81 -20.44 2.19 -2.65
N PRO A 82 -19.20 2.31 -2.15
CA PRO A 82 -18.43 1.14 -1.75
C PRO A 82 -19.01 0.52 -0.47
N GLU A 83 -18.61 -0.73 -0.20
CA GLU A 83 -18.93 -1.37 1.08
C GLU A 83 -18.49 -0.52 2.27
N LYS A 84 -19.32 -0.51 3.33
CA LYS A 84 -19.09 0.30 4.53
C LYS A 84 -18.25 -0.38 5.60
N THR A 85 -17.56 -1.46 5.30
CA THR A 85 -16.69 -2.13 6.24
C THR A 85 -15.35 -1.44 6.38
N GLY A 86 -14.80 -1.44 7.59
CA GLY A 86 -13.48 -0.93 7.90
C GLY A 86 -12.39 -1.98 7.81
N TYR A 87 -11.15 -1.55 7.95
CA TYR A 87 -10.01 -2.42 8.20
C TYR A 87 -8.99 -1.69 9.08
N ILE A 88 -8.21 -2.47 9.84
CA ILE A 88 -7.06 -1.99 10.58
C ILE A 88 -5.85 -2.75 10.07
N MET A 89 -4.82 -2.02 9.64
CA MET A 89 -3.58 -2.60 9.13
C MET A 89 -2.39 -1.87 9.75
N GLY A 90 -1.38 -2.63 10.09
CA GLY A 90 -0.13 -2.09 10.62
C GLY A 90 1.06 -3.00 10.37
N THR A 91 2.19 -2.59 10.90
CA THR A 91 3.42 -3.39 10.92
C THR A 91 3.95 -3.49 12.33
N ILE A 92 4.40 -4.67 12.72
CA ILE A 92 5.08 -4.89 14.00
C ILE A 92 6.56 -5.15 13.76
N LYS A 93 7.41 -4.44 14.52
CA LYS A 93 8.86 -4.47 14.34
C LYS A 93 9.57 -4.37 15.69
N ASP A 94 10.71 -5.01 15.78
CA ASP A 94 11.62 -4.87 16.93
C ASP A 94 12.40 -3.56 16.80
N MET A 95 12.06 -2.57 17.60
CA MET A 95 12.74 -1.27 17.60
C MET A 95 14.14 -1.29 18.24
N HIS A 96 14.55 -2.40 18.84
CA HIS A 96 15.90 -2.59 19.39
C HIS A 96 16.84 -3.28 18.39
N ALA A 97 16.31 -3.85 17.30
CA ALA A 97 17.06 -4.55 16.30
C ALA A 97 16.95 -3.88 14.93
N LYS A 98 18.10 -3.47 14.37
CA LYS A 98 18.16 -2.95 12.99
C LYS A 98 18.37 -4.06 11.99
N MET A 99 17.75 -3.92 10.83
CA MET A 99 18.00 -4.79 9.69
C MET A 99 19.46 -4.67 9.23
N LYS A 100 20.18 -5.80 9.28
CA LYS A 100 21.60 -5.89 8.89
C LYS A 100 21.75 -6.94 7.80
N HIS A 101 21.49 -6.54 6.58
CA HIS A 101 21.73 -7.43 5.44
C HIS A 101 22.24 -6.60 4.26
N VAL A 102 23.31 -7.08 3.61
CA VAL A 102 24.00 -6.35 2.53
C VAL A 102 23.09 -5.96 1.37
N LEU A 103 22.05 -6.76 1.11
CA LEU A 103 21.08 -6.51 0.05
C LEU A 103 19.80 -5.81 0.54
N TYR A 104 19.69 -5.50 1.82
CA TYR A 104 18.51 -4.83 2.37
C TYR A 104 18.77 -3.34 2.52
N HIS A 105 18.29 -2.58 1.56
CA HIS A 105 18.38 -1.13 1.56
C HIS A 105 17.04 -0.53 2.00
N TYR A 106 17.09 0.41 2.92
CA TYR A 106 15.92 1.13 3.43
C TYR A 106 16.16 2.63 3.40
N ALA A 107 15.08 3.39 3.35
CA ALA A 107 15.14 4.85 3.43
C ALA A 107 15.48 5.27 4.87
N PRO A 108 16.50 6.11 5.10
CA PRO A 108 16.85 6.59 6.43
C PRO A 108 15.66 7.27 7.12
N GLY A 109 15.55 7.07 8.43
CA GLY A 109 14.49 7.68 9.24
C GLY A 109 13.11 7.03 9.12
N THR A 110 12.99 5.96 8.33
CA THR A 110 11.74 5.19 8.23
C THR A 110 11.73 4.00 9.17
N SER A 111 10.55 3.47 9.45
CA SER A 111 10.39 2.23 10.22
C SER A 111 11.00 1.01 9.54
N ASP A 112 11.36 1.10 8.26
CA ASP A 112 11.95 0.01 7.49
C ASP A 112 13.38 -0.35 7.93
N GLN A 113 14.01 0.49 8.74
CA GLN A 113 15.28 0.17 9.39
C GLN A 113 15.17 -0.94 10.46
N TRP A 114 13.99 -1.22 10.98
CA TRP A 114 13.79 -2.15 12.08
C TRP A 114 13.40 -3.55 11.62
N VAL A 115 13.83 -4.55 12.37
CA VAL A 115 13.56 -5.96 12.06
C VAL A 115 12.06 -6.25 12.21
N PRO A 116 11.39 -6.74 11.14
CA PRO A 116 9.99 -7.19 11.26
C PRO A 116 9.89 -8.42 12.17
N LEU A 117 8.88 -8.44 13.04
CA LEU A 117 8.62 -9.59 13.91
C LEU A 117 7.81 -10.64 13.15
N ASN A 118 8.48 -11.73 12.77
CA ASN A 118 7.83 -12.89 12.18
C ASN A 118 7.09 -13.71 13.24
N GLY A 119 5.95 -14.27 12.89
CA GLY A 119 5.21 -15.19 13.74
C GLY A 119 4.58 -14.55 14.99
N ALA A 120 4.59 -13.21 15.09
CA ALA A 120 3.90 -12.52 16.18
C ALA A 120 2.38 -12.71 16.07
N LYS A 121 1.69 -12.79 17.21
CA LYS A 121 0.23 -12.77 17.26
C LYS A 121 -0.22 -11.38 17.69
N ILE A 122 -1.12 -10.81 16.93
CA ILE A 122 -1.74 -9.53 17.22
C ILE A 122 -3.22 -9.79 17.53
N HIS A 123 -3.64 -9.36 18.70
CA HIS A 123 -5.05 -9.44 19.08
C HIS A 123 -5.76 -8.13 18.76
N LEU A 124 -6.97 -8.24 18.22
CA LEU A 124 -7.84 -7.08 18.05
C LEU A 124 -8.83 -7.07 19.23
N LEU A 125 -8.81 -5.98 19.98
CA LEU A 125 -9.72 -5.81 21.10
C LEU A 125 -10.85 -4.85 20.73
N LYS A 126 -12.06 -5.18 21.19
CA LYS A 126 -13.21 -4.28 21.21
C LYS A 126 -13.83 -4.29 22.60
N ASN A 127 -13.97 -3.13 23.23
CA ASN A 127 -14.46 -3.01 24.60
C ASN A 127 -13.66 -3.89 25.62
N GLY A 128 -12.35 -4.00 25.42
CA GLY A 128 -11.47 -4.79 26.28
C GLY A 128 -11.47 -6.30 26.04
N ALA A 129 -12.34 -6.81 25.17
CA ALA A 129 -12.38 -8.24 24.83
C ALA A 129 -11.69 -8.48 23.48
N VAL A 130 -10.98 -9.62 23.34
CA VAL A 130 -10.38 -10.06 22.10
C VAL A 130 -11.49 -10.52 21.16
N VAL A 131 -11.61 -9.86 20.00
CA VAL A 131 -12.63 -10.15 18.96
C VAL A 131 -12.03 -10.81 17.74
N ASP A 132 -10.73 -10.66 17.51
CA ASP A 132 -10.00 -11.29 16.40
C ASP A 132 -8.53 -11.45 16.73
N THR A 133 -7.82 -12.30 16.01
CA THR A 133 -6.38 -12.53 16.17
C THR A 133 -5.74 -12.74 14.81
N TYR A 134 -4.69 -11.96 14.53
CA TYR A 134 -3.90 -12.10 13.31
C TYR A 134 -2.54 -12.73 13.62
N GLN A 135 -2.18 -13.74 12.86
CA GLN A 135 -0.85 -14.36 12.90
C GLN A 135 0.01 -13.73 11.81
N VAL A 136 1.02 -12.97 12.21
CA VAL A 136 2.01 -12.38 11.29
C VAL A 136 2.76 -13.52 10.59
N ASP A 137 2.94 -13.41 9.29
CA ASP A 137 3.68 -14.39 8.50
C ASP A 137 5.20 -14.38 8.80
N THR A 138 5.94 -15.27 8.14
CA THR A 138 7.39 -15.38 8.30
C THR A 138 8.18 -14.77 7.14
N LEU A 139 7.55 -13.87 6.38
CA LEU A 139 8.12 -13.29 5.17
C LEU A 139 8.80 -11.94 5.39
N TYR A 140 9.20 -11.66 6.62
CA TYR A 140 9.96 -10.45 7.01
C TYR A 140 9.29 -9.12 6.59
N ASN A 141 7.97 -9.04 6.73
CA ASN A 141 7.21 -7.81 6.49
C ASN A 141 6.58 -7.24 7.78
N GLY A 142 6.32 -8.08 8.78
CA GLY A 142 5.69 -7.72 10.05
C GLY A 142 4.25 -7.23 9.91
N ILE A 143 3.59 -7.48 8.80
CA ILE A 143 2.26 -6.98 8.49
C ILE A 143 1.19 -7.74 9.25
N PHE A 144 0.22 -7.01 9.78
CA PHE A 144 -1.06 -7.54 10.22
C PHE A 144 -2.21 -6.77 9.59
N VAL A 145 -3.34 -7.45 9.34
CA VAL A 145 -4.53 -6.88 8.71
C VAL A 145 -5.79 -7.50 9.32
N PHE A 146 -6.62 -6.68 9.95
CA PHE A 146 -7.99 -7.03 10.32
C PHE A 146 -8.94 -6.43 9.29
N LYS A 147 -9.83 -7.26 8.75
CA LYS A 147 -10.69 -6.92 7.59
C LYS A 147 -12.16 -6.96 7.97
N ASN A 148 -12.98 -6.30 7.15
CA ASN A 148 -14.44 -6.35 7.26
C ASN A 148 -14.97 -5.93 8.63
N LEU A 149 -14.31 -4.93 9.23
CA LEU A 149 -14.70 -4.44 10.54
C LEU A 149 -15.93 -3.55 10.43
N GLU A 150 -16.92 -3.81 11.26
CA GLU A 150 -18.02 -2.88 11.47
C GLU A 150 -17.52 -1.59 12.12
N PRO A 151 -18.20 -0.45 11.93
CA PRO A 151 -17.83 0.79 12.62
C PRO A 151 -17.75 0.61 14.13
N GLY A 152 -16.71 1.18 14.75
CA GLY A 152 -16.48 1.08 16.19
C GLY A 152 -15.03 1.33 16.57
N ASP A 153 -14.78 1.31 17.88
CA ASP A 153 -13.46 1.52 18.46
C ASP A 153 -12.78 0.17 18.69
N TYR A 154 -11.57 0.04 18.12
CA TYR A 154 -10.77 -1.17 18.20
C TYR A 154 -9.34 -0.84 18.60
N VAL A 155 -8.71 -1.72 19.35
CA VAL A 155 -7.31 -1.61 19.77
C VAL A 155 -6.56 -2.87 19.35
N PRO A 156 -5.57 -2.78 18.45
CA PRO A 156 -4.63 -3.87 18.23
C PRO A 156 -3.60 -3.92 19.37
N ALA A 157 -3.34 -5.12 19.91
CA ALA A 157 -2.41 -5.37 21.02
C ALA A 157 -1.60 -6.67 20.81
#